data_a05fcc3e6ce3ed26485bdff73d3c9ea0
#
_entry.id   a05fcc3e6ce3ed26485bdff73d3c9ea0
#
_cell.length_a   1.000
_cell.length_b   1.000
_cell.length_c   1.000
_cell.angle_alpha   90.00
_cell.angle_beta   90.00
_cell.angle_gamma   90.00
#
_symmetry.space_group_name_H-M   'P 1'
#
loop_
_entity.id
_entity.type
_entity.pdbx_description
1 polymer ?
#
loop_
_entity_poly.entity_id
_entity_poly.type
_entity_poly.pdbx_seq_one_letter_code
_entity_poly.pdbx_strand_id
1 'polypeptide(L)' 'MLEKKMKEYTKKFEDGFPLSPLGWGRSDDELIKIIDHCLSEGKDVYELGYLEDETDDLY' A
#
# COMPACT_ATOMS: atom_id res chain seq x y z
N MET A 1 12.32 8.20 -5.45
CA MET A 1 11.69 8.19 -4.20
C MET A 1 10.71 7.07 -4.06
N LEU A 2 9.74 6.96 -4.94
CA LEU A 2 8.78 5.87 -4.80
C LEU A 2 9.45 4.52 -4.91
N GLU A 3 10.39 4.37 -5.82
CA GLU A 3 11.05 3.11 -5.97
C GLU A 3 11.73 2.67 -4.69
N LYS A 4 12.37 3.59 -4.02
CA LYS A 4 13.06 3.27 -2.80
C LYS A 4 12.08 2.81 -1.74
N LYS A 5 10.94 3.50 -1.64
CA LYS A 5 9.95 3.13 -0.66
C LYS A 5 9.35 1.77 -0.99
N MET A 6 9.16 1.49 -2.26
CA MET A 6 8.62 0.20 -2.63
C MET A 6 9.58 -0.92 -2.29
N LYS A 7 10.87 -0.66 -2.43
CA LYS A 7 11.82 -1.67 -2.04
C LYS A 7 11.79 -1.92 -0.54
N GLU A 8 11.65 -0.87 0.23
CA GLU A 8 11.58 -1.02 1.67
C GLU A 8 10.32 -1.79 2.06
N TYR A 9 9.23 -1.50 1.39
CA TYR A 9 7.99 -2.22 1.68
C TYR A 9 8.16 -3.70 1.36
N THR A 10 8.75 -4.01 0.21
CA THR A 10 8.91 -5.40 -0.18
C THR A 10 9.85 -6.14 0.76
N LYS A 11 10.83 -5.42 1.28
CA LYS A 11 11.73 -6.05 2.22
C LYS A 11 11.03 -6.41 3.50
N LYS A 12 10.13 -5.56 3.96
CA LYS A 12 9.46 -5.82 5.20
C LYS A 12 8.28 -6.76 5.01
N PHE A 13 7.57 -6.63 3.93
CA PHE A 13 6.41 -7.46 3.65
C PHE A 13 6.68 -8.24 2.39
N GLU A 14 6.76 -9.51 2.49
CA GLU A 14 7.18 -10.34 1.37
C GLU A 14 6.24 -10.28 0.20
N ASP A 15 4.99 -9.92 0.42
CA ASP A 15 4.04 -9.89 -0.67
C ASP A 15 4.30 -8.78 -1.67
N GLY A 16 5.06 -7.78 -1.28
CA GLY A 16 5.28 -6.69 -2.19
C GLY A 16 4.13 -5.71 -2.20
N PHE A 17 4.35 -4.53 -2.74
CA PHE A 17 3.34 -3.49 -2.75
C PHE A 17 2.46 -3.66 -3.97
N PRO A 18 1.14 -3.76 -3.81
CA PRO A 18 0.25 -3.99 -4.94
C PRO A 18 -0.01 -2.69 -5.66
N LEU A 19 0.64 -2.50 -6.81
CA LEU A 19 0.42 -1.30 -7.59
C LEU A 19 -0.94 -1.28 -8.22
N SER A 20 -1.52 -2.41 -8.48
CA SER A 20 -2.81 -2.47 -9.11
C SER A 20 -3.73 -3.25 -8.20
N PRO A 21 -4.86 -2.71 -7.80
CA PRO A 21 -5.41 -1.44 -8.24
C PRO A 21 -5.01 -0.27 -7.34
N LEU A 22 -4.25 -0.52 -6.31
CA LEU A 22 -3.96 0.51 -5.34
C LEU A 22 -3.31 1.72 -5.95
N GLY A 23 -2.49 1.54 -6.96
CA GLY A 23 -1.82 2.67 -7.59
C GLY A 23 -2.68 3.45 -8.54
N TRP A 24 -3.87 2.97 -8.83
CA TRP A 24 -4.71 3.65 -9.80
C TRP A 24 -5.25 4.94 -9.21
N GLY A 25 -5.06 6.04 -9.94
CA GLY A 25 -5.60 7.29 -9.48
C GLY A 25 -4.85 7.93 -8.34
N ARG A 26 -3.70 7.40 -7.98
CA ARG A 26 -2.92 7.98 -6.89
C ARG A 26 -1.60 8.48 -7.42
N SER A 27 -1.11 9.56 -6.82
CA SER A 27 0.18 10.08 -7.23
C SER A 27 1.28 9.37 -6.46
N ASP A 28 2.52 9.61 -6.87
CA ASP A 28 3.64 8.99 -6.17
C ASP A 28 3.65 9.41 -4.71
N ASP A 29 3.34 10.66 -4.45
CA ASP A 29 3.36 11.13 -3.08
C ASP A 29 2.37 10.36 -2.22
N GLU A 30 1.21 10.07 -2.76
CA GLU A 30 0.23 9.33 -2.00
C GLU A 30 0.68 7.92 -1.76
N LEU A 31 1.30 7.31 -2.76
CA LEU A 31 1.78 5.96 -2.58
C LEU A 31 2.89 5.91 -1.54
N ILE A 32 3.74 6.93 -1.53
CA ILE A 32 4.79 6.97 -0.54
C ILE A 32 4.21 7.09 0.86
N LYS A 33 3.17 7.90 0.99
CA LYS A 33 2.54 8.03 2.30
C LYS A 33 1.95 6.72 2.77
N ILE A 34 1.34 5.98 1.86
CA ILE A 34 0.78 4.69 2.22
C ILE A 34 1.88 3.74 2.67
N ILE A 35 2.98 3.72 1.93
CA ILE A 35 4.08 2.85 2.30
C ILE A 35 4.66 3.23 3.65
N ASP A 36 4.85 4.53 3.87
CA ASP A 36 5.37 4.99 5.14
C ASP A 36 4.44 4.58 6.28
N HIS A 37 3.15 4.72 6.07
CA HIS A 37 2.21 4.34 7.10
C HIS A 37 2.30 2.85 7.39
N CYS A 38 2.40 2.04 6.35
CA CYS A 38 2.51 0.60 6.55
C CYS A 38 3.78 0.26 7.30
N LEU A 39 4.87 0.89 6.95
CA LEU A 39 6.13 0.60 7.62
C LEU A 39 6.10 1.04 9.07
N SER A 40 5.44 2.15 9.32
CA SER A 40 5.37 2.66 10.68
C SER A 40 4.51 1.78 11.56
N GLU A 41 3.42 1.28 11.02
CA GLU A 41 2.52 0.44 11.80
C GLU A 41 2.96 -1.01 11.82
N GLY A 42 3.84 -1.39 10.93
CA GLY A 42 4.25 -2.79 10.84
C GLY A 42 3.19 -3.67 10.22
N LYS A 43 2.28 -3.08 9.43
CA LYS A 43 1.22 -3.84 8.79
C LYS A 43 1.18 -3.51 7.32
N ASP A 44 0.79 -4.47 6.51
CA ASP A 44 0.76 -4.23 5.08
C ASP A 44 -0.55 -3.57 4.69
N VAL A 45 -0.70 -3.27 3.40
CA VAL A 45 -1.88 -2.55 2.95
C VAL A 45 -3.14 -3.37 3.14
N TYR A 46 -3.02 -4.69 3.10
CA TYR A 46 -4.20 -5.52 3.30
C TYR A 46 -4.68 -5.43 4.75
N GLU A 47 -3.76 -5.43 5.68
CA GLU A 47 -4.13 -5.36 7.07
C GLU A 47 -4.64 -3.98 7.45
N LEU A 48 -4.13 -2.95 6.81
CA LEU A 48 -4.58 -1.61 7.12
C LEU A 48 -5.87 -1.27 6.40
N GLY A 49 -6.33 -2.13 5.49
CA GLY A 49 -7.62 -1.92 4.87
C GLY A 49 -7.60 -1.07 3.64
N TYR A 50 -6.46 -0.85 3.04
CA TYR A 50 -6.44 -0.01 1.86
C TYR A 50 -7.11 -0.68 0.66
N LEU A 51 -7.20 -1.99 0.66
CA LEU A 51 -7.76 -2.69 -0.47
C LEU A 51 -9.08 -3.34 -0.20
N GLU A 52 -9.69 -3.10 0.95
CA GLU A 52 -10.89 -3.80 1.20
C GLU A 52 -12.11 -3.05 0.83
N ASP A 53 -11.97 -1.86 0.33
CA ASP A 53 -13.13 -1.09 0.03
C ASP A 53 -13.91 -1.69 -1.07
N GLU A 54 -13.34 -2.54 -1.86
CA GLU A 54 -14.11 -3.00 -2.96
C GLU A 54 -15.07 -4.04 -2.55
N THR A 55 -15.04 -4.54 -1.36
CA THR A 55 -15.99 -5.53 -1.03
C THR A 55 -17.11 -5.03 -0.26
N ASP A 56 -17.02 -3.90 0.31
CA ASP A 56 -18.04 -3.49 1.16
C ASP A 56 -19.18 -2.97 0.49
N ASP A 57 -19.14 -2.75 -0.71
CA ASP A 57 -20.24 -2.19 -1.32
C ASP A 57 -21.29 -3.16 -1.44
N LEU A 58 -21.21 -4.28 -0.90
CA LEU A 58 -22.20 -5.17 -1.02
C LEU A 58 -23.44 -4.79 -0.49
N TYR A 59 -23.58 -3.86 0.09
CA TYR A 59 -24.82 -3.47 0.48
C TYR A 59 -24.97 -2.15 0.31
#